data_8976132c854ec3a6c29db8499f168271
#
_entry.id   8976132c854ec3a6c29db8499f168271
#
_cell.length_a   1.000
_cell.length_b   1.000
_cell.length_c   1.000
_cell.angle_alpha   90.00
_cell.angle_beta   90.00
_cell.angle_gamma   90.00
#
_symmetry.space_group_name_H-M   'P 1'
#
loop_
_entity.id
_entity.type
_entity.pdbx_description
1 polymer ?
#
loop_
_entity_poly.entity_id
_entity_poly.type
_entity_poly.pdbx_seq_one_letter_code
_entity_poly.pdbx_strand_id
1 'polypeptide(L)'
;MSLFKVEGGCRLHGSIAPQGAKNEALQILCATLLTPERVTVHNVPQILDVLQLIELLRRMGVEVEHPSEDTYTFCAREIDFDYLRSDDYRQRCTKLRGSVMLIGPMLARFGVGYIPKPGGDKIGRRRLDTHFLGFQKLGAQFNFDVADEFFMVEGKNLQGTYMLLDEASVTGTANIVMAAVLAKGTTTIYNAACEPYLQQLCKMLNRMGARISGIASNLLT
;
A
#
# COMPACT_ATOMS: atom_id res chain seq x y z
N MET A 1 -0.50 -26.04 14.47
CA MET A 1 -1.76 -25.56 13.86
C MET A 1 -2.64 -25.07 14.99
N SER A 2 -3.16 -23.86 14.89
CA SER A 2 -4.17 -23.37 15.83
C SER A 2 -5.53 -23.94 15.42
N LEU A 3 -6.32 -24.39 16.40
CA LEU A 3 -7.63 -24.99 16.19
C LEU A 3 -8.69 -24.12 16.87
N PHE A 4 -9.75 -23.77 16.15
CA PHE A 4 -10.94 -23.17 16.72
C PHE A 4 -12.01 -24.25 16.90
N LYS A 5 -12.51 -24.44 18.12
CA LYS A 5 -13.71 -25.22 18.38
C LYS A 5 -14.89 -24.26 18.51
N VAL A 6 -15.87 -24.38 17.61
CA VAL A 6 -17.06 -23.53 17.58
C VAL A 6 -18.27 -24.38 17.96
N GLU A 7 -18.97 -23.97 19.03
CA GLU A 7 -20.23 -24.56 19.46
C GLU A 7 -21.37 -23.61 19.05
N GLY A 8 -22.24 -24.08 18.16
CA GLY A 8 -23.41 -23.34 17.70
C GLY A 8 -24.64 -23.52 18.60
N GLY A 9 -25.79 -22.93 18.22
CA GLY A 9 -27.06 -23.10 18.89
C GLY A 9 -27.30 -22.16 20.10
N CYS A 10 -26.30 -21.35 20.49
CA CYS A 10 -26.43 -20.36 21.54
C CYS A 10 -27.05 -19.07 21.01
N ARG A 11 -28.01 -18.49 21.72
CA ARG A 11 -28.56 -17.17 21.42
C ARG A 11 -27.51 -16.11 21.78
N LEU A 12 -27.04 -15.37 20.79
CA LEU A 12 -26.07 -14.30 21.02
C LEU A 12 -26.77 -13.03 21.57
N HIS A 13 -26.11 -12.38 22.53
CA HIS A 13 -26.58 -11.17 23.16
C HIS A 13 -25.36 -10.38 23.65
N GLY A 14 -25.34 -9.07 23.42
CA GLY A 14 -24.25 -8.19 23.82
C GLY A 14 -23.90 -7.17 22.74
N SER A 15 -22.80 -6.44 22.95
CA SER A 15 -22.25 -5.47 22.01
C SER A 15 -20.79 -5.79 21.70
N ILE A 16 -20.34 -5.44 20.50
CA ILE A 16 -18.97 -5.57 20.07
C ILE A 16 -18.53 -4.27 19.41
N ALA A 17 -17.33 -3.78 19.77
CA ALA A 17 -16.70 -2.66 19.10
C ALA A 17 -15.70 -3.20 18.07
N PRO A 18 -15.84 -2.87 16.76
CA PRO A 18 -14.87 -3.31 15.76
C PRO A 18 -13.57 -2.52 15.90
N GLN A 19 -12.44 -3.18 15.61
CA GLN A 19 -11.15 -2.48 15.42
C GLN A 19 -11.11 -1.80 14.04
N GLY A 20 -10.03 -1.03 13.80
CA GLY A 20 -9.71 -0.49 12.48
C GLY A 20 -9.60 -1.58 11.40
N ALA A 21 -9.89 -1.20 10.15
CA ALA A 21 -9.88 -2.13 9.02
C ALA A 21 -8.46 -2.48 8.57
N LYS A 22 -8.10 -3.78 8.53
CA LYS A 22 -6.79 -4.26 8.08
C LYS A 22 -6.40 -3.70 6.70
N ASN A 23 -7.30 -3.82 5.73
CA ASN A 23 -7.01 -3.42 4.35
C ASN A 23 -6.86 -1.91 4.18
N GLU A 24 -7.53 -1.12 5.03
CA GLU A 24 -7.34 0.33 5.11
C GLU A 24 -5.97 0.66 5.71
N ALA A 25 -5.65 0.07 6.86
CA ALA A 25 -4.38 0.30 7.54
C ALA A 25 -3.18 0.02 6.61
N LEU A 26 -3.17 -1.10 5.88
CA LEU A 26 -2.09 -1.43 4.96
C LEU A 26 -1.88 -0.36 3.86
N GLN A 27 -2.95 0.24 3.35
CA GLN A 27 -2.87 1.32 2.36
C GLN A 27 -2.39 2.63 2.98
N ILE A 28 -3.00 3.03 4.09
CA ILE A 28 -2.69 4.27 4.81
C ILE A 28 -1.24 4.29 5.28
N LEU A 29 -0.73 3.17 5.82
CA LEU A 29 0.64 3.06 6.30
C LEU A 29 1.65 3.17 5.14
N CYS A 30 1.38 2.57 3.99
CA CYS A 30 2.22 2.76 2.81
C CYS A 30 2.22 4.22 2.32
N ALA A 31 1.07 4.92 2.38
CA ALA A 31 0.95 6.31 1.97
C ALA A 31 1.77 7.28 2.83
N THR A 32 2.16 6.90 4.06
CA THR A 32 3.06 7.73 4.89
C THR A 32 4.43 7.97 4.26
N LEU A 33 4.85 7.10 3.34
CA LEU A 33 6.10 7.26 2.59
C LEU A 33 6.07 8.43 1.58
N LEU A 34 4.89 8.96 1.24
CA LEU A 34 4.73 10.05 0.26
C LEU A 34 5.22 11.41 0.76
N THR A 35 5.48 11.57 2.05
CA THR A 35 5.93 12.83 2.66
C THR A 35 7.07 12.60 3.64
N PRO A 36 8.01 13.56 3.78
CA PRO A 36 8.98 13.55 4.86
C PRO A 36 8.41 14.05 6.20
N GLU A 37 7.19 14.61 6.18
CA GLU A 37 6.53 15.15 7.36
C GLU A 37 6.01 14.05 8.28
N ARG A 38 5.77 14.39 9.53
CA ARG A 38 5.17 13.47 10.50
C ARG A 38 3.70 13.24 10.20
N VAL A 39 3.32 11.98 10.07
CA VAL A 39 1.94 11.55 9.84
C VAL A 39 1.49 10.68 11.01
N THR A 40 0.47 11.13 11.74
CA THR A 40 -0.13 10.37 12.83
C THR A 40 -1.38 9.65 12.35
N VAL A 41 -1.44 8.34 12.61
CA VAL A 41 -2.57 7.46 12.25
C VAL A 41 -3.16 6.89 13.53
N HIS A 42 -4.46 7.06 13.70
CA HIS A 42 -5.23 6.55 14.83
C HIS A 42 -6.04 5.30 14.43
N ASN A 43 -6.47 4.55 15.42
CA ASN A 43 -7.28 3.34 15.25
C ASN A 43 -6.61 2.29 14.35
N VAL A 44 -5.29 2.15 14.52
CA VAL A 44 -4.51 1.13 13.81
C VAL A 44 -4.76 -0.23 14.42
N PRO A 45 -5.31 -1.21 13.67
CA PRO A 45 -5.64 -2.51 14.24
C PRO A 45 -4.38 -3.31 14.58
N GLN A 46 -4.39 -3.97 15.74
CA GLN A 46 -3.29 -4.80 16.24
C GLN A 46 -3.31 -6.20 15.60
N ILE A 47 -3.31 -6.24 14.27
CA ILE A 47 -3.35 -7.46 13.45
C ILE A 47 -1.94 -7.76 12.93
N LEU A 48 -1.59 -9.03 12.87
CA LEU A 48 -0.23 -9.48 12.51
C LEU A 48 0.30 -8.84 11.22
N ASP A 49 -0.50 -8.81 10.15
CA ASP A 49 -0.10 -8.20 8.86
C ASP A 49 0.23 -6.71 9.00
N VAL A 50 -0.55 -5.98 9.81
CA VAL A 50 -0.36 -4.54 10.04
C VAL A 50 0.91 -4.30 10.85
N LEU A 51 1.12 -5.08 11.91
CA LEU A 51 2.33 -5.00 12.74
C LEU A 51 3.59 -5.38 11.94
N GLN A 52 3.49 -6.37 11.05
CA GLN A 52 4.58 -6.74 10.14
C GLN A 52 4.91 -5.61 9.16
N LEU A 53 3.91 -4.89 8.64
CA LEU A 53 4.15 -3.73 7.78
C LEU A 53 4.80 -2.59 8.56
N ILE A 54 4.35 -2.30 9.78
CA ILE A 54 4.96 -1.27 10.64
C ILE A 54 6.44 -1.59 10.90
N GLU A 55 6.75 -2.85 11.23
CA GLU A 55 8.13 -3.28 11.42
C GLU A 55 8.96 -3.20 10.13
N LEU A 56 8.36 -3.51 8.99
CA LEU A 56 9.02 -3.38 7.69
C LEU A 56 9.35 -1.91 7.40
N LEU A 57 8.43 -0.98 7.64
CA LEU A 57 8.66 0.47 7.50
C LEU A 57 9.80 0.96 8.41
N ARG A 58 9.86 0.51 9.68
CA ARG A 58 10.98 0.83 10.58
C ARG A 58 12.32 0.41 10.00
N ARG A 59 12.40 -0.81 9.48
CA ARG A 59 13.64 -1.34 8.89
C ARG A 59 14.03 -0.65 7.59
N MET A 60 13.04 -0.10 6.88
CA MET A 60 13.27 0.76 5.72
C MET A 60 13.82 2.15 6.09
N GLY A 61 13.98 2.48 7.37
CA GLY A 61 14.48 3.77 7.84
C GLY A 61 13.40 4.76 8.28
N VAL A 62 12.11 4.37 8.26
CA VAL A 62 11.02 5.22 8.75
C VAL A 62 11.08 5.31 10.28
N GLU A 63 11.13 6.53 10.81
CA GLU A 63 10.95 6.76 12.24
C GLU A 63 9.49 6.45 12.61
N VAL A 64 9.29 5.54 13.57
CA VAL A 64 7.95 5.14 14.01
C VAL A 64 7.82 5.28 15.52
N GLU A 65 6.96 6.18 15.95
CA GLU A 65 6.55 6.35 17.34
C GLU A 65 5.20 5.66 17.59
N HIS A 66 4.99 5.19 18.80
CA HIS A 66 3.77 4.48 19.23
C HIS A 66 3.22 5.12 20.53
N PRO A 67 2.53 6.28 20.40
CA PRO A 67 2.08 7.05 21.56
C PRO A 67 0.99 6.36 22.39
N SER A 68 0.16 5.53 21.80
CA SER A 68 -0.89 4.75 22.46
C SER A 68 -1.15 3.44 21.72
N GLU A 69 -1.91 2.53 22.31
CA GLU A 69 -2.14 1.16 21.83
C GLU A 69 -2.53 1.05 20.35
N ASP A 70 -3.30 2.02 19.85
CA ASP A 70 -3.82 2.03 18.47
C ASP A 70 -3.34 3.22 17.64
N THR A 71 -2.38 3.99 18.14
CA THR A 71 -1.92 5.23 17.51
C THR A 71 -0.44 5.15 17.17
N TYR A 72 -0.09 5.42 15.92
CA TYR A 72 1.28 5.44 15.43
C TYR A 72 1.58 6.73 14.70
N THR A 73 2.80 7.25 14.87
CA THR A 73 3.32 8.39 14.13
C THR A 73 4.50 7.95 13.27
N PHE A 74 4.45 8.26 11.99
CA PHE A 74 5.45 7.89 10.99
C PHE A 74 6.16 9.14 10.49
N CYS A 75 7.47 9.06 10.28
CA CYS A 75 8.26 10.12 9.65
C CYS A 75 9.27 9.47 8.69
N ALA A 76 9.01 9.58 7.40
CA ALA A 76 9.79 8.94 6.35
C ALA A 76 10.73 9.95 5.67
N ARG A 77 11.64 10.59 6.42
CA ARG A 77 12.60 11.58 5.87
C ARG A 77 13.58 10.93 4.92
N GLU A 78 14.17 9.84 5.36
CA GLU A 78 15.17 9.07 4.63
C GLU A 78 14.73 7.62 4.55
N ILE A 79 15.18 6.94 3.49
CA ILE A 79 14.94 5.50 3.30
C ILE A 79 16.28 4.81 3.12
N ASP A 80 16.45 3.69 3.79
CA ASP A 80 17.61 2.81 3.63
C ASP A 80 17.45 1.95 2.36
N PHE A 81 18.05 2.41 1.26
CA PHE A 81 18.01 1.71 -0.03
C PHE A 81 18.84 0.43 -0.03
N ASP A 82 19.86 0.32 0.81
CA ASP A 82 20.65 -0.91 0.93
C ASP A 82 19.84 -2.00 1.61
N TYR A 83 19.04 -1.63 2.62
CA TYR A 83 18.09 -2.54 3.23
C TYR A 83 17.07 -3.10 2.23
N LEU A 84 16.57 -2.29 1.28
CA LEU A 84 15.59 -2.74 0.27
C LEU A 84 16.11 -3.85 -0.65
N ARG A 85 17.44 -4.06 -0.70
CA ARG A 85 18.08 -5.14 -1.46
C ARG A 85 18.47 -6.34 -0.61
N SER A 86 18.26 -6.27 0.70
CA SER A 86 18.65 -7.29 1.65
C SER A 86 17.75 -8.54 1.60
N ASP A 87 18.30 -9.67 2.05
CA ASP A 87 17.54 -10.89 2.24
C ASP A 87 16.44 -10.75 3.29
N ASP A 88 16.64 -9.94 4.35
CA ASP A 88 15.62 -9.69 5.36
C ASP A 88 14.41 -8.97 4.76
N TYR A 89 14.63 -7.95 3.94
CA TYR A 89 13.54 -7.27 3.20
C TYR A 89 12.77 -8.26 2.31
N ARG A 90 13.50 -9.08 1.53
CA ARG A 90 12.92 -10.12 0.67
C ARG A 90 12.02 -11.07 1.47
N GLN A 91 12.54 -11.62 2.56
CA GLN A 91 11.81 -12.57 3.39
C GLN A 91 10.55 -11.98 4.04
N ARG A 92 10.60 -10.70 4.45
CA ARG A 92 9.45 -10.01 5.02
C ARG A 92 8.39 -9.72 3.99
N CYS A 93 8.77 -9.23 2.82
CA CYS A 93 7.83 -8.97 1.72
C CYS A 93 7.16 -10.26 1.20
N THR A 94 7.88 -11.38 1.16
CA THR A 94 7.28 -12.67 0.76
C THR A 94 6.27 -13.21 1.77
N LYS A 95 6.31 -12.78 3.02
CA LYS A 95 5.31 -13.15 4.05
C LYS A 95 4.10 -12.21 4.06
N LEU A 96 4.24 -11.00 3.53
CA LEU A 96 3.24 -9.95 3.59
C LEU A 96 2.81 -9.52 2.19
N ARG A 97 1.64 -9.95 1.72
CA ARG A 97 1.12 -9.56 0.41
C ARG A 97 0.97 -8.05 0.24
N GLY A 98 0.58 -7.35 1.32
CA GLY A 98 0.41 -5.90 1.34
C GLY A 98 1.69 -5.12 1.02
N SER A 99 2.86 -5.74 1.12
CA SER A 99 4.15 -5.11 0.78
C SER A 99 4.21 -4.60 -0.68
N VAL A 100 3.42 -5.16 -1.59
CA VAL A 100 3.33 -4.67 -2.97
C VAL A 100 2.92 -3.19 -3.04
N MET A 101 2.16 -2.70 -2.06
CA MET A 101 1.70 -1.31 -2.01
C MET A 101 2.80 -0.29 -1.63
N LEU A 102 3.98 -0.76 -1.23
CA LEU A 102 5.14 0.11 -1.04
C LEU A 102 5.68 0.68 -2.35
N ILE A 103 5.43 0.01 -3.51
CA ILE A 103 5.98 0.42 -4.80
C ILE A 103 5.47 1.81 -5.19
N GLY A 104 4.16 2.07 -5.09
CA GLY A 104 3.55 3.34 -5.50
C GLY A 104 4.21 4.55 -4.86
N PRO A 105 4.22 4.65 -3.53
CA PRO A 105 4.85 5.79 -2.85
C PRO A 105 6.37 5.85 -3.02
N MET A 106 7.07 4.70 -3.07
CA MET A 106 8.50 4.66 -3.32
C MET A 106 8.84 5.20 -4.72
N LEU A 107 8.10 4.76 -5.74
CA LEU A 107 8.24 5.24 -7.10
C LEU A 107 7.94 6.74 -7.22
N ALA A 108 6.84 7.20 -6.60
CA ALA A 108 6.42 8.60 -6.65
C ALA A 108 7.44 9.55 -6.04
N ARG A 109 8.00 9.20 -4.87
CA ARG A 109 8.87 10.11 -4.12
C ARG A 109 10.34 9.92 -4.42
N PHE A 110 10.78 8.68 -4.63
CA PHE A 110 12.20 8.35 -4.79
C PHE A 110 12.56 7.90 -6.22
N GLY A 111 11.57 7.73 -7.09
CA GLY A 111 11.77 7.33 -8.48
C GLY A 111 12.15 5.86 -8.66
N VAL A 112 12.16 5.07 -7.59
CA VAL A 112 12.49 3.64 -7.65
C VAL A 112 11.74 2.88 -6.57
N GLY A 113 11.31 1.66 -6.89
CA GLY A 113 10.76 0.71 -5.95
C GLY A 113 11.34 -0.68 -6.19
N TYR A 114 11.60 -1.40 -5.11
CA TYR A 114 12.06 -2.78 -5.16
C TYR A 114 10.98 -3.67 -4.56
N ILE A 115 10.61 -4.75 -5.26
CA ILE A 115 9.70 -5.73 -4.72
C ILE A 115 10.13 -7.14 -5.09
N PRO A 116 10.34 -8.00 -4.09
CA PRO A 116 10.46 -9.42 -4.34
C PRO A 116 9.09 -9.97 -4.72
N LYS A 117 9.06 -11.18 -5.27
CA LYS A 117 7.81 -11.87 -5.54
C LYS A 117 6.93 -11.93 -4.27
N PRO A 118 5.80 -11.19 -4.21
CA PRO A 118 5.03 -11.10 -2.98
C PRO A 118 4.35 -12.43 -2.66
N GLY A 119 4.38 -12.80 -1.40
CA GLY A 119 3.76 -14.01 -0.89
C GLY A 119 2.33 -13.79 -0.38
N GLY A 120 2.03 -14.35 0.80
CA GLY A 120 0.75 -14.30 1.49
C GLY A 120 -0.05 -15.61 1.35
N ASP A 121 -1.31 -15.59 1.77
CA ASP A 121 -2.17 -16.76 1.82
C ASP A 121 -2.37 -17.42 0.45
N LYS A 122 -2.33 -18.75 0.42
CA LYS A 122 -2.54 -19.57 -0.78
C LYS A 122 -4.04 -19.72 -1.09
N ILE A 123 -4.71 -18.62 -1.42
CA ILE A 123 -6.15 -18.56 -1.73
C ILE A 123 -6.45 -18.53 -3.24
N GLY A 124 -5.47 -18.88 -4.07
CA GLY A 124 -5.58 -18.89 -5.53
C GLY A 124 -4.60 -17.91 -6.19
N ARG A 125 -4.65 -17.85 -7.53
CA ARG A 125 -3.81 -16.94 -8.33
C ARG A 125 -4.29 -15.51 -8.17
N ARG A 126 -3.44 -14.65 -7.65
CA ARG A 126 -3.69 -13.21 -7.51
C ARG A 126 -2.68 -12.45 -8.37
N ARG A 127 -3.16 -11.88 -9.45
CA ARG A 127 -2.34 -11.15 -10.42
C ARG A 127 -1.82 -9.84 -9.84
N LEU A 128 -0.71 -9.35 -10.39
CA LEU A 128 -0.12 -8.04 -10.11
C LEU A 128 -0.09 -7.16 -11.37
N ASP A 129 -0.64 -7.68 -12.48
CA ASP A 129 -0.57 -7.03 -13.78
C ASP A 129 -1.16 -5.61 -13.73
N THR A 130 -2.29 -5.41 -13.04
CA THR A 130 -2.93 -4.10 -12.89
C THR A 130 -1.98 -3.06 -12.26
N HIS A 131 -1.19 -3.46 -11.26
CA HIS A 131 -0.17 -2.56 -10.67
C HIS A 131 0.86 -2.16 -11.72
N PHE A 132 1.42 -3.14 -12.43
CA PHE A 132 2.49 -2.92 -13.40
C PHE A 132 2.01 -2.11 -14.60
N LEU A 133 0.85 -2.46 -15.14
CA LEU A 133 0.24 -1.69 -16.25
C LEU A 133 -0.01 -0.24 -15.86
N GLY A 134 -0.52 0.00 -14.65
CA GLY A 134 -0.73 1.36 -14.14
C GLY A 134 0.57 2.15 -14.05
N PHE A 135 1.63 1.58 -13.49
CA PHE A 135 2.93 2.25 -13.40
C PHE A 135 3.57 2.50 -14.78
N GLN A 136 3.47 1.54 -15.70
CA GLN A 136 3.93 1.73 -17.07
C GLN A 136 3.17 2.87 -17.77
N LYS A 137 1.87 2.99 -17.58
CA LYS A 137 1.06 4.10 -18.09
C LYS A 137 1.52 5.45 -17.55
N LEU A 138 1.98 5.50 -16.29
CA LEU A 138 2.59 6.70 -15.69
C LEU A 138 4.04 6.95 -16.18
N GLY A 139 4.60 6.07 -16.99
CA GLY A 139 5.96 6.21 -17.57
C GLY A 139 7.06 5.47 -16.80
N ALA A 140 6.71 4.59 -15.86
CA ALA A 140 7.68 3.76 -15.18
C ALA A 140 8.16 2.58 -16.05
N GLN A 141 9.38 2.13 -15.81
CA GLN A 141 10.00 0.97 -16.46
C GLN A 141 10.17 -0.16 -15.42
N PHE A 142 10.09 -1.39 -15.90
CA PHE A 142 10.27 -2.58 -15.08
C PHE A 142 11.50 -3.34 -15.52
N ASN A 143 12.37 -3.63 -14.58
CA ASN A 143 13.48 -4.53 -14.72
C ASN A 143 13.31 -5.68 -13.73
N PHE A 144 13.52 -6.91 -14.19
CA PHE A 144 13.58 -8.06 -13.31
C PHE A 144 15.03 -8.49 -13.15
N ASP A 145 15.55 -8.37 -11.94
CA ASP A 145 16.86 -8.91 -11.60
C ASP A 145 16.71 -10.42 -11.36
N VAL A 146 17.25 -11.21 -12.29
CA VAL A 146 17.17 -12.67 -12.25
C VAL A 146 18.04 -13.24 -11.12
N ALA A 147 19.17 -12.60 -10.82
CA ALA A 147 20.09 -13.08 -9.79
C ALA A 147 19.51 -12.91 -8.38
N ASP A 148 18.86 -11.77 -8.15
CA ASP A 148 18.31 -11.41 -6.86
C ASP A 148 16.80 -11.67 -6.72
N GLU A 149 16.13 -12.14 -7.78
CA GLU A 149 14.67 -12.39 -7.83
C GLU A 149 13.82 -11.17 -7.42
N PHE A 150 14.30 -9.94 -7.72
CA PHE A 150 13.60 -8.69 -7.46
C PHE A 150 13.02 -8.10 -8.75
N PHE A 151 11.82 -7.55 -8.64
CA PHE A 151 11.34 -6.57 -9.59
C PHE A 151 11.81 -5.19 -9.16
N MET A 152 12.55 -4.51 -10.01
CA MET A 152 12.89 -3.11 -9.86
C MET A 152 11.98 -2.28 -10.77
N VAL A 153 11.31 -1.30 -10.18
CA VAL A 153 10.46 -0.36 -10.89
C VAL A 153 11.11 1.01 -10.83
N GLU A 154 11.36 1.62 -11.97
CA GLU A 154 12.03 2.91 -12.08
C GLU A 154 11.15 3.92 -12.82
N GLY A 155 11.09 5.16 -12.31
CA GLY A 155 10.31 6.23 -12.94
C GLY A 155 10.57 7.57 -12.26
N LYS A 156 11.64 8.26 -12.66
CA LYS A 156 12.03 9.56 -12.08
C LYS A 156 11.09 10.72 -12.41
N ASN A 157 10.30 10.60 -13.48
CA ASN A 157 9.45 11.68 -14.00
C ASN A 157 8.08 11.12 -14.39
N LEU A 158 7.31 10.65 -13.42
CA LEU A 158 5.97 10.13 -13.68
C LEU A 158 5.08 11.21 -14.30
N GLN A 159 4.30 10.83 -15.31
CA GLN A 159 3.39 11.72 -16.04
C GLN A 159 1.95 11.25 -15.84
N GLY A 160 1.08 12.21 -15.57
CA GLY A 160 -0.36 11.98 -15.54
C GLY A 160 -0.87 11.48 -16.90
N THR A 161 -1.82 10.55 -16.87
CA THR A 161 -2.36 9.92 -18.07
C THR A 161 -3.78 9.42 -17.83
N TYR A 162 -4.50 9.17 -18.91
CA TYR A 162 -5.76 8.42 -18.86
C TYR A 162 -5.46 6.92 -18.92
N MET A 163 -6.06 6.14 -18.03
CA MET A 163 -5.95 4.69 -18.05
C MET A 163 -7.27 4.00 -17.75
N LEU A 164 -7.52 2.90 -18.47
CA LEU A 164 -8.56 1.92 -18.16
C LEU A 164 -7.89 0.73 -17.50
N LEU A 165 -8.32 0.37 -16.30
CA LEU A 165 -7.85 -0.83 -15.61
C LEU A 165 -8.57 -2.07 -16.15
N ASP A 166 -7.83 -3.15 -16.34
CA ASP A 166 -8.34 -4.45 -16.80
C ASP A 166 -9.25 -5.12 -15.75
N GLU A 167 -9.06 -4.78 -14.48
CA GLU A 167 -9.93 -5.19 -13.37
C GLU A 167 -10.03 -4.07 -12.33
N ALA A 168 -11.12 -4.02 -11.58
CA ALA A 168 -11.29 -3.12 -10.44
C ALA A 168 -10.47 -3.62 -9.23
N SER A 169 -9.14 -3.68 -9.41
CA SER A 169 -8.22 -4.14 -8.37
C SER A 169 -8.07 -3.10 -7.29
N VAL A 170 -8.41 -3.45 -6.04
CA VAL A 170 -8.30 -2.54 -4.90
C VAL A 170 -6.86 -2.12 -4.64
N THR A 171 -5.96 -3.10 -4.49
CA THR A 171 -4.54 -2.83 -4.22
C THR A 171 -3.85 -2.22 -5.44
N GLY A 172 -4.26 -2.59 -6.66
CA GLY A 172 -3.80 -1.97 -7.90
C GLY A 172 -4.18 -0.50 -7.95
N THR A 173 -5.47 -0.17 -7.75
CA THR A 173 -5.94 1.22 -7.71
C THR A 173 -5.25 2.03 -6.64
N ALA A 174 -5.14 1.51 -5.40
CA ALA A 174 -4.46 2.21 -4.30
C ALA A 174 -3.00 2.53 -4.65
N ASN A 175 -2.29 1.57 -5.21
CA ASN A 175 -0.89 1.71 -5.56
C ASN A 175 -0.67 2.71 -6.70
N ILE A 176 -1.54 2.68 -7.72
CA ILE A 176 -1.52 3.63 -8.83
C ILE A 176 -1.85 5.04 -8.34
N VAL A 177 -2.85 5.21 -7.48
CA VAL A 177 -3.20 6.49 -6.87
C VAL A 177 -2.01 7.06 -6.09
N MET A 178 -1.36 6.25 -5.25
CA MET A 178 -0.17 6.69 -4.50
C MET A 178 1.00 7.08 -5.41
N ALA A 179 1.16 6.44 -6.57
CA ALA A 179 2.16 6.85 -7.56
C ALA A 179 1.75 8.14 -8.30
N ALA A 180 0.47 8.29 -8.62
CA ALA A 180 -0.05 9.38 -9.44
C ALA A 180 -0.10 10.73 -8.71
N VAL A 181 -0.27 10.76 -7.38
CA VAL A 181 -0.44 12.03 -6.62
C VAL A 181 0.79 12.94 -6.67
N LEU A 182 1.97 12.42 -6.98
CA LEU A 182 3.19 13.21 -7.20
C LEU A 182 3.61 13.26 -8.67
N ALA A 183 2.86 12.63 -9.58
CA ALA A 183 3.13 12.69 -11.00
C ALA A 183 2.81 14.09 -11.57
N LYS A 184 3.47 14.47 -12.65
CA LYS A 184 3.25 15.75 -13.33
C LYS A 184 2.00 15.67 -14.22
N GLY A 185 1.08 16.60 -14.07
CA GLY A 185 -0.16 16.67 -14.85
C GLY A 185 -1.34 15.99 -14.14
N THR A 186 -2.30 15.52 -14.90
CA THR A 186 -3.54 14.90 -14.39
C THR A 186 -3.60 13.43 -14.75
N THR A 187 -3.96 12.59 -13.79
CA THR A 187 -4.20 11.16 -14.01
C THR A 187 -5.69 10.87 -13.88
N THR A 188 -6.28 10.20 -14.87
CA THR A 188 -7.64 9.70 -14.80
C THR A 188 -7.62 8.18 -14.86
N ILE A 189 -8.23 7.54 -13.87
CA ILE A 189 -8.29 6.08 -13.75
C ILE A 189 -9.77 5.67 -13.91
N TYR A 190 -10.08 4.98 -15.00
CA TYR A 190 -11.39 4.35 -15.23
C TYR A 190 -11.34 2.88 -14.81
N ASN A 191 -12.46 2.35 -14.36
CA ASN A 191 -12.59 1.04 -13.71
C ASN A 191 -11.75 0.94 -12.42
N ALA A 192 -11.60 2.07 -11.71
CA ALA A 192 -10.98 2.11 -10.40
C ALA A 192 -11.84 1.34 -9.38
N ALA A 193 -11.21 0.71 -8.41
CA ALA A 193 -11.89 0.20 -7.23
C ALA A 193 -12.47 1.36 -6.40
N CYS A 194 -13.58 1.12 -5.69
CA CYS A 194 -14.28 2.17 -4.95
C CYS A 194 -14.70 1.76 -3.53
N GLU A 195 -14.06 0.74 -2.97
CA GLU A 195 -14.31 0.24 -1.63
C GLU A 195 -14.04 1.30 -0.55
N PRO A 196 -14.71 1.24 0.61
CA PRO A 196 -14.61 2.25 1.66
C PRO A 196 -13.17 2.58 2.08
N TYR A 197 -12.30 1.58 2.19
CA TYR A 197 -10.90 1.78 2.58
C TYR A 197 -10.06 2.48 1.51
N LEU A 198 -10.36 2.31 0.22
CA LEU A 198 -9.74 3.09 -0.85
C LEU A 198 -10.23 4.55 -0.84
N GLN A 199 -11.51 4.77 -0.53
CA GLN A 199 -12.04 6.12 -0.34
C GLN A 199 -11.33 6.85 0.80
N GLN A 200 -11.02 6.16 1.89
CA GLN A 200 -10.26 6.75 3.01
C GLN A 200 -8.83 7.09 2.62
N LEU A 201 -8.16 6.24 1.84
CA LEU A 201 -6.86 6.57 1.27
C LEU A 201 -6.92 7.87 0.45
N CYS A 202 -7.86 7.98 -0.49
CA CYS A 202 -8.02 9.18 -1.30
C CYS A 202 -8.32 10.43 -0.45
N LYS A 203 -9.15 10.30 0.58
CA LYS A 203 -9.46 11.39 1.52
C LYS A 203 -8.21 11.80 2.34
N MET A 204 -7.40 10.83 2.78
CA MET A 204 -6.13 11.11 3.46
C MET A 204 -5.18 11.88 2.53
N LEU A 205 -4.99 11.40 1.30
CA LEU A 205 -4.14 12.06 0.32
C LEU A 205 -4.60 13.49 0.01
N ASN A 206 -5.91 13.74 -0.09
CA ASN A 206 -6.46 15.08 -0.25
C ASN A 206 -6.15 15.99 0.96
N ARG A 207 -6.18 15.46 2.19
CA ARG A 207 -5.74 16.21 3.38
C ARG A 207 -4.24 16.50 3.36
N MET A 208 -3.45 15.64 2.72
CA MET A 208 -2.01 15.85 2.53
C MET A 208 -1.69 16.80 1.36
N GLY A 209 -2.70 17.31 0.64
CA GLY A 209 -2.53 18.32 -0.42
C GLY A 209 -2.77 17.82 -1.84
N ALA A 210 -3.11 16.55 -2.05
CA ALA A 210 -3.55 16.05 -3.34
C ALA A 210 -4.91 16.62 -3.74
N ARG A 211 -5.29 16.47 -5.02
CA ARG A 211 -6.57 16.93 -5.57
C ARG A 211 -7.26 15.78 -6.28
N ILE A 212 -7.79 14.83 -5.52
CA ILE A 212 -8.46 13.64 -6.04
C ILE A 212 -9.97 13.88 -6.05
N SER A 213 -10.60 13.71 -7.19
CA SER A 213 -12.05 13.76 -7.40
C SER A 213 -12.59 12.40 -7.88
N GLY A 214 -13.92 12.23 -7.87
CA GLY A 214 -14.55 10.95 -8.22
C GLY A 214 -14.44 9.88 -7.12
N ILE A 215 -14.09 10.25 -5.90
CA ILE A 215 -14.00 9.32 -4.76
C ILE A 215 -15.36 8.63 -4.56
N ALA A 216 -15.36 7.32 -4.34
CA ALA A 216 -16.52 6.43 -4.26
C ALA A 216 -17.17 6.10 -5.62
N SER A 217 -16.49 6.40 -6.72
CA SER A 217 -16.89 5.95 -8.05
C SER A 217 -15.78 5.14 -8.71
N ASN A 218 -16.08 4.54 -9.85
CA ASN A 218 -15.11 3.82 -10.67
C ASN A 218 -14.29 4.71 -11.61
N LEU A 219 -14.45 6.04 -11.48
CA LEU A 219 -13.71 7.04 -12.25
C LEU A 219 -13.06 8.03 -11.29
N LEU A 220 -11.75 7.87 -11.07
CA LEU A 220 -10.93 8.75 -10.25
C LEU A 220 -10.11 9.69 -11.13
N THR A 221 -10.01 10.93 -10.71
CA THR A 221 -9.11 11.91 -11.34
C THR A 221 -8.34 12.65 -10.28
#